data_557d79470f5276b598344c6537f4679f
#
_entry.id   557d79470f5276b598344c6537f4679f
#
_cell.length_a   1.000
_cell.length_b   1.000
_cell.length_c   1.000
_cell.angle_alpha   90.00
_cell.angle_beta   90.00
_cell.angle_gamma   90.00
#
_symmetry.space_group_name_H-M   'P 1'
#
loop_
_entity.id
_entity.type
_entity.pdbx_description
1 polymer ?
#
loop_
_entity_poly.entity_id
_entity_poly.type
_entity_poly.pdbx_seq_one_letter_code
_entity_poly.pdbx_strand_id
1 'polypeptide(L)'
;MKQFCMMALAGLLVVGCQEVPKGYVINGEVENMPDGKIYLKSFRNKMFFDVDTAEVKDGKFTFKGEVDQPLLFGLATENMNYPVQLFLENTDMNVKIGNDGETITVRNSPVNDIFQENAEKVFE
;
A
#
# COMPACT_ATOMS: atom_id res chain seq x y z
N MET A 1 -27.01 -3.03 37.36
CA MET A 1 -27.13 -4.13 36.78
C MET A 1 -27.45 -4.04 35.40
N LYS A 2 -28.53 -3.64 35.06
CA LYS A 2 -28.86 -3.58 33.70
C LYS A 2 -27.93 -2.78 32.91
N GLN A 3 -27.32 -1.78 33.45
CA GLN A 3 -26.46 -0.94 32.73
C GLN A 3 -25.27 -1.65 32.16
N PHE A 4 -24.90 -2.71 32.79
CA PHE A 4 -23.79 -3.44 32.27
C PHE A 4 -24.03 -3.94 30.92
N CYS A 5 -25.21 -4.40 30.67
CA CYS A 5 -25.55 -4.90 29.37
C CYS A 5 -25.38 -3.82 28.33
N MET A 6 -25.66 -2.62 28.74
CA MET A 6 -25.53 -1.56 27.81
C MET A 6 -24.12 -1.38 27.39
N MET A 7 -23.23 -1.51 28.29
CA MET A 7 -21.83 -1.38 27.96
C MET A 7 -21.45 -2.35 26.90
N ALA A 8 -21.84 -3.56 27.07
CA ALA A 8 -21.51 -4.58 26.13
C ALA A 8 -21.97 -4.20 24.75
N LEU A 9 -23.13 -3.64 24.67
CA LEU A 9 -23.64 -3.23 23.41
C LEU A 9 -22.78 -2.20 22.76
N ALA A 10 -22.37 -1.23 23.51
CA ALA A 10 -21.54 -0.18 22.98
C ALA A 10 -20.28 -0.76 22.37
N GLY A 11 -19.73 -1.73 23.03
CA GLY A 11 -18.53 -2.35 22.52
C GLY A 11 -18.74 -2.97 21.17
N LEU A 12 -19.87 -3.61 21.00
CA LEU A 12 -20.14 -4.24 19.74
C LEU A 12 -20.24 -3.23 18.61
N LEU A 13 -20.85 -2.11 18.87
CA LEU A 13 -20.98 -1.10 17.85
C LEU A 13 -19.63 -0.59 17.41
N VAL A 14 -18.75 -0.39 18.34
CA VAL A 14 -17.43 0.08 18.02
C VAL A 14 -16.72 -0.90 17.12
N VAL A 15 -16.87 -2.16 17.40
CA VAL A 15 -16.24 -3.18 16.60
C VAL A 15 -16.70 -3.09 15.17
N GLY A 16 -17.99 -2.90 14.97
CA GLY A 16 -18.50 -2.81 13.63
C GLY A 16 -17.89 -1.66 12.86
N CYS A 17 -17.67 -0.56 13.50
CA CYS A 17 -17.12 0.59 12.84
C CYS A 17 -15.69 0.37 12.37
N GLN A 18 -14.98 -0.52 13.02
CA GLN A 18 -13.58 -0.71 12.69
C GLN A 18 -13.35 -1.62 11.53
N GLU A 19 -14.39 -2.25 11.02
CA GLU A 19 -14.21 -3.20 9.94
C GLU A 19 -14.01 -2.57 8.59
N VAL A 20 -14.38 -1.31 8.43
CA VAL A 20 -14.27 -0.64 7.15
C VAL A 20 -13.06 0.28 7.18
N PRO A 21 -12.03 -0.01 6.40
CA PRO A 21 -10.86 0.87 6.37
C PRO A 21 -11.23 2.18 5.74
N LYS A 22 -10.71 3.27 6.28
CA LYS A 22 -10.99 4.58 5.77
C LYS A 22 -9.93 5.05 4.79
N GLY A 23 -8.83 4.34 4.71
CA GLY A 23 -7.77 4.71 3.80
C GLY A 23 -6.92 3.52 3.48
N TYR A 24 -5.83 3.78 2.78
CA TYR A 24 -4.91 2.69 2.46
C TYR A 24 -3.85 2.60 3.54
N VAL A 25 -3.34 1.39 3.73
CA VAL A 25 -2.15 1.13 4.52
C VAL A 25 -1.27 0.25 3.64
N ILE A 26 -0.04 0.69 3.39
CA ILE A 26 0.91 -0.12 2.66
C ILE A 26 1.91 -0.66 3.68
N ASN A 27 1.86 -1.96 3.89
CA ASN A 27 2.86 -2.63 4.72
C ASN A 27 3.86 -3.25 3.78
N GLY A 28 5.03 -2.64 3.66
CA GLY A 28 5.95 -3.00 2.61
C GLY A 28 7.23 -3.63 3.09
N GLU A 29 7.89 -4.31 2.17
CA GLU A 29 9.17 -4.95 2.42
C GLU A 29 10.01 -4.83 1.15
N VAL A 30 11.28 -4.48 1.31
CA VAL A 30 12.22 -4.42 0.19
C VAL A 30 13.33 -5.40 0.49
N GLU A 31 13.57 -6.33 -0.45
CA GLU A 31 14.59 -7.34 -0.24
C GLU A 31 15.99 -6.75 -0.32
N ASN A 32 16.84 -7.18 0.60
CA ASN A 32 18.27 -6.83 0.58
C ASN A 32 18.54 -5.34 0.53
N MET A 33 17.72 -4.54 1.17
CA MET A 33 17.93 -3.12 1.19
C MET A 33 18.44 -2.69 2.57
N PRO A 34 19.56 -1.96 2.62
CA PRO A 34 19.97 -1.38 3.88
C PRO A 34 18.98 -0.27 4.24
N ASP A 35 19.03 0.15 5.49
CA ASP A 35 18.14 1.20 5.95
C ASP A 35 18.30 2.44 5.06
N GLY A 36 17.18 3.11 4.80
CA GLY A 36 17.17 4.28 3.95
C GLY A 36 15.78 4.81 3.81
N LYS A 37 15.51 5.44 2.68
CA LYS A 37 14.20 6.04 2.46
C LYS A 37 13.54 5.49 1.22
N ILE A 38 12.21 5.45 1.24
CA ILE A 38 11.44 5.05 0.09
C ILE A 38 10.38 6.12 -0.13
N TYR A 39 10.11 6.44 -1.39
CA TYR A 39 9.22 7.52 -1.77
C TYR A 39 7.98 6.97 -2.44
N LEU A 40 6.84 7.51 -2.03
CA LEU A 40 5.57 7.19 -2.69
C LEU A 40 5.32 8.30 -3.69
N LYS A 41 5.11 7.95 -4.94
CA LYS A 41 4.97 8.92 -6.02
C LYS A 41 3.63 8.75 -6.71
N SER A 42 2.99 9.88 -7.03
CA SER A 42 1.78 9.84 -7.82
C SER A 42 2.16 9.95 -9.29
N PHE A 43 1.36 9.34 -10.15
CA PHE A 43 1.61 9.39 -11.59
C PHE A 43 0.59 10.29 -12.24
N ARG A 44 1.02 11.43 -12.79
CA ARG A 44 0.14 12.39 -13.44
C ARG A 44 0.88 13.00 -14.62
N ASN A 45 0.16 13.23 -15.70
CA ASN A 45 0.73 13.87 -16.89
C ASN A 45 2.00 13.18 -17.35
N LYS A 46 2.00 11.84 -17.27
CA LYS A 46 3.12 11.01 -17.72
C LYS A 46 4.37 11.21 -16.87
N MET A 47 4.22 11.74 -15.67
CA MET A 47 5.36 11.97 -14.77
C MET A 47 5.00 11.52 -13.36
N PHE A 48 6.03 11.22 -12.59
CA PHE A 48 5.88 10.84 -11.20
C PHE A 48 6.23 12.03 -10.31
N PHE A 49 5.42 12.25 -9.28
CA PHE A 49 5.65 13.32 -8.31
C PHE A 49 5.68 12.73 -6.91
N ASP A 50 6.62 13.17 -6.09
CA ASP A 50 6.72 12.69 -4.71
C ASP A 50 5.53 13.18 -3.91
N VAL A 51 4.85 12.27 -3.23
CA VAL A 51 3.73 12.64 -2.37
C VAL A 51 3.96 12.26 -0.91
N ASP A 52 4.84 11.31 -0.65
CA ASP A 52 5.11 10.88 0.72
C ASP A 52 6.45 10.19 0.78
N THR A 53 7.02 10.12 1.97
CA THR A 53 8.31 9.49 2.20
C THR A 53 8.23 8.67 3.48
N ALA A 54 8.81 7.48 3.45
CA ALA A 54 8.88 6.63 4.63
C ALA A 54 10.30 6.14 4.80
N GLU A 55 10.64 5.73 6.02
CA GLU A 55 11.95 5.16 6.28
C GLU A 55 11.88 3.66 6.17
N VAL A 56 12.90 3.06 5.57
CA VAL A 56 13.02 1.62 5.49
C VAL A 56 13.94 1.19 6.63
N LYS A 57 13.43 0.31 7.48
CA LYS A 57 14.20 -0.25 8.57
C LYS A 57 14.10 -1.74 8.53
N ASP A 58 15.23 -2.42 8.50
CA ASP A 58 15.27 -3.87 8.39
C ASP A 58 14.46 -4.33 7.17
N GLY A 59 14.50 -3.53 6.11
CA GLY A 59 13.80 -3.86 4.88
C GLY A 59 12.31 -3.59 4.89
N LYS A 60 11.79 -2.94 5.93
CA LYS A 60 10.34 -2.76 6.06
C LYS A 60 9.97 -1.28 6.10
N PHE A 61 8.81 -0.97 5.53
CA PHE A 61 8.31 0.40 5.52
C PHE A 61 6.78 0.40 5.57
N THR A 62 6.20 1.55 5.90
CA THR A 62 4.76 1.69 5.99
C THR A 62 4.34 3.07 5.47
N PHE A 63 3.29 3.07 4.65
CA PHE A 63 2.63 4.31 4.23
C PHE A 63 1.17 4.22 4.60
N LYS A 64 0.57 5.36 4.94
CA LYS A 64 -0.85 5.45 5.24
C LYS A 64 -1.41 6.69 4.58
N GLY A 65 -2.60 6.59 4.06
CA GLY A 65 -3.26 7.71 3.42
C GLY A 65 -4.61 7.33 2.90
N GLU A 66 -5.12 8.12 1.98
CA GLU A 66 -6.47 7.93 1.49
C GLU A 66 -6.54 8.33 0.03
N VAL A 67 -7.30 7.59 -0.77
CA VAL A 67 -7.56 7.96 -2.17
C VAL A 67 -9.05 7.92 -2.39
N ASP A 68 -9.54 8.76 -3.31
CA ASP A 68 -10.96 8.79 -3.63
C ASP A 68 -11.35 7.62 -4.51
N GLN A 69 -10.41 7.12 -5.27
CA GLN A 69 -10.63 6.00 -6.17
C GLN A 69 -9.28 5.36 -6.42
N PRO A 70 -9.25 4.12 -6.93
CA PRO A 70 -7.96 3.50 -7.21
C PRO A 70 -7.17 4.34 -8.21
N LEU A 71 -5.92 4.60 -7.89
CA LEU A 71 -5.04 5.43 -8.71
C LEU A 71 -3.68 4.78 -8.83
N LEU A 72 -3.03 5.02 -9.95
CA LEU A 72 -1.70 4.48 -10.19
C LEU A 72 -0.66 5.30 -9.46
N PHE A 73 0.16 4.64 -8.69
CA PHE A 73 1.25 5.26 -7.95
C PHE A 73 2.54 4.47 -8.18
N GLY A 74 3.64 4.99 -7.70
CA GLY A 74 4.92 4.32 -7.79
C GLY A 74 5.63 4.35 -6.45
N LEU A 75 6.51 3.38 -6.25
CA LEU A 75 7.37 3.32 -5.08
C LEU A 75 8.81 3.27 -5.57
N ALA A 76 9.67 4.10 -4.99
CA ALA A 76 11.07 4.13 -5.41
C ALA A 76 11.98 4.46 -4.24
N THR A 77 13.11 3.77 -4.17
CA THR A 77 14.18 4.15 -3.27
C THR A 77 15.18 4.98 -4.06
N GLU A 78 16.15 5.53 -3.37
CA GLU A 78 17.15 6.36 -4.04
C GLU A 78 18.01 5.57 -5.03
N ASN A 79 18.06 4.26 -4.87
CA ASN A 79 18.87 3.42 -5.73
C ASN A 79 18.14 2.90 -6.95
N MET A 80 16.85 3.18 -7.07
CA MET A 80 16.07 2.70 -8.20
C MET A 80 16.07 3.70 -9.33
N ASN A 81 16.22 3.22 -10.56
CA ASN A 81 16.15 4.09 -11.72
C ASN A 81 14.72 4.48 -12.04
N TYR A 82 13.78 3.58 -11.79
CA TYR A 82 12.37 3.81 -12.09
C TYR A 82 11.53 3.29 -10.93
N PRO A 83 10.40 3.96 -10.65
CA PRO A 83 9.52 3.47 -9.59
C PRO A 83 8.86 2.15 -10.00
N VAL A 84 8.62 1.29 -9.02
CA VAL A 84 7.76 0.13 -9.26
C VAL A 84 6.34 0.63 -9.14
N GLN A 85 5.46 0.15 -9.98
CA GLN A 85 4.11 0.68 -10.10
C GLN A 85 3.08 -0.19 -9.43
N LEU A 86 2.12 0.45 -8.79
CA LEU A 86 1.02 -0.26 -8.16
C LEU A 86 -0.18 0.68 -8.13
N PHE A 87 -1.37 0.11 -7.95
CA PHE A 87 -2.55 0.92 -7.74
C PHE A 87 -2.81 1.04 -6.25
N LEU A 88 -3.14 2.25 -5.79
CA LEU A 88 -3.56 2.46 -4.41
C LEU A 88 -5.07 2.40 -4.34
N GLU A 89 -5.57 1.65 -3.36
CA GLU A 89 -6.98 1.64 -3.03
C GLU A 89 -7.06 1.57 -1.51
N ASN A 90 -8.19 1.97 -0.95
CA ASN A 90 -8.31 2.10 0.49
C ASN A 90 -8.49 0.74 1.15
N THR A 91 -7.39 0.05 1.34
CA THR A 91 -7.36 -1.25 2.00
C THR A 91 -5.96 -1.46 2.58
N ASP A 92 -5.82 -2.47 3.41
CA ASP A 92 -4.52 -2.82 3.97
C ASP A 92 -3.80 -3.70 2.96
N MET A 93 -2.80 -3.13 2.30
CA MET A 93 -2.06 -3.85 1.28
C MET A 93 -0.71 -4.30 1.80
N ASN A 94 -0.31 -5.50 1.40
CA ASN A 94 1.02 -6.01 1.70
C ASN A 94 1.83 -5.99 0.41
N VAL A 95 2.94 -5.28 0.43
CA VAL A 95 3.75 -5.04 -0.76
C VAL A 95 5.14 -5.58 -0.55
N LYS A 96 5.67 -6.28 -1.54
CA LYS A 96 7.03 -6.78 -1.48
C LYS A 96 7.75 -6.39 -2.75
N ILE A 97 8.89 -5.74 -2.61
CA ILE A 97 9.73 -5.34 -3.74
C ILE A 97 10.95 -6.23 -3.76
N GLY A 98 11.19 -6.84 -4.91
CA GLY A 98 12.31 -7.74 -5.05
C GLY A 98 13.64 -7.03 -5.08
N ASN A 99 14.74 -7.77 -4.92
CA ASN A 99 16.06 -7.18 -4.86
C ASN A 99 16.53 -6.66 -6.22
N ASP A 100 15.80 -6.97 -7.29
CA ASP A 100 16.14 -6.43 -8.60
C ASP A 100 15.62 -4.99 -8.77
N GLY A 101 14.82 -4.50 -7.83
CA GLY A 101 14.27 -3.16 -7.92
C GLY A 101 13.20 -3.01 -8.98
N GLU A 102 12.73 -4.13 -9.55
CA GLU A 102 11.74 -4.09 -10.61
C GLU A 102 10.51 -4.92 -10.31
N THR A 103 10.69 -5.98 -9.53
CA THR A 103 9.60 -6.90 -9.24
C THR A 103 8.82 -6.39 -8.04
N ILE A 104 7.51 -6.35 -8.17
CA ILE A 104 6.67 -5.94 -7.06
C ILE A 104 5.51 -6.93 -6.95
N THR A 105 5.19 -7.32 -5.73
CA THR A 105 4.05 -8.17 -5.43
C THR A 105 3.16 -7.42 -4.46
N VAL A 106 1.87 -7.31 -4.78
CA VAL A 106 0.91 -6.63 -3.93
C VAL A 106 -0.17 -7.63 -3.55
N ARG A 107 -0.43 -7.78 -2.26
CA ARG A 107 -1.46 -8.69 -1.77
C ARG A 107 -2.55 -7.91 -1.07
N ASN A 108 -3.73 -8.49 -1.05
CA ASN A 108 -4.92 -7.93 -0.42
C ASN A 108 -5.39 -6.66 -1.15
N SER A 109 -5.27 -6.67 -2.49
CA SER A 109 -5.73 -5.56 -3.30
C SER A 109 -6.30 -6.11 -4.60
N PRO A 110 -7.63 -6.18 -4.73
CA PRO A 110 -8.25 -6.68 -5.94
C PRO A 110 -7.86 -5.91 -7.20
N VAL A 111 -7.69 -4.60 -7.08
CA VAL A 111 -7.32 -3.79 -8.23
C VAL A 111 -5.93 -4.17 -8.73
N ASN A 112 -4.98 -4.37 -7.81
CA ASN A 112 -3.65 -4.75 -8.21
C ASN A 112 -3.60 -6.16 -8.77
N ASP A 113 -4.46 -7.05 -8.27
CA ASP A 113 -4.54 -8.40 -8.81
C ASP A 113 -4.91 -8.35 -10.28
N ILE A 114 -5.88 -7.53 -10.63
CA ILE A 114 -6.30 -7.41 -12.02
C ILE A 114 -5.22 -6.77 -12.87
N PHE A 115 -4.57 -5.75 -12.34
CA PHE A 115 -3.51 -5.05 -13.06
C PHE A 115 -2.35 -6.00 -13.38
N GLN A 116 -1.92 -6.78 -12.40
CA GLN A 116 -0.81 -7.69 -12.60
C GLN A 116 -1.16 -8.81 -13.55
N GLU A 117 -2.38 -9.31 -13.47
CA GLU A 117 -2.83 -10.35 -14.37
C GLU A 117 -2.83 -9.87 -15.81
N ASN A 118 -3.33 -8.66 -16.04
CA ASN A 118 -3.37 -8.11 -17.39
C ASN A 118 -1.99 -7.81 -17.93
N ALA A 119 -1.09 -7.38 -17.07
CA ALA A 119 0.28 -7.10 -17.50
C ALA A 119 0.95 -8.37 -18.00
N GLU A 120 0.73 -9.48 -17.31
CA GLU A 120 1.28 -10.74 -17.74
C GLU A 120 0.73 -11.15 -19.10
N LYS A 121 -0.56 -10.94 -19.30
CA LYS A 121 -1.16 -11.32 -20.57
C LYS A 121 -0.65 -10.49 -21.73
N VAL A 122 -0.35 -9.24 -21.47
CA VAL A 122 0.13 -8.37 -22.52
C VAL A 122 1.50 -8.80 -23.03
N PHE A 123 2.32 -9.34 -22.15
CA PHE A 123 3.67 -9.72 -22.53
C PHE A 123 3.82 -11.18 -22.91
N GLU A 124 2.74 -11.93 -22.91
CA GLU A 124 2.77 -13.28 -23.43
C GLU A 124 2.43 -13.25 -24.91
#